data_52e7f164a6a852d3311ebf5190f716bb
#
_entry.id   52e7f164a6a852d3311ebf5190f716bb
#
_cell.length_a   1.000
_cell.length_b   1.000
_cell.length_c   1.000
_cell.angle_alpha   90.00
_cell.angle_beta   90.00
_cell.angle_gamma   90.00
#
_symmetry.space_group_name_H-M   'P 1'
#
loop_
_entity.id
_entity.type
_entity.pdbx_description
1 polymer ?
#
loop_
_entity_poly.entity_id
_entity_poly.type
_entity_poly.pdbx_seq_one_letter_code
_entity_poly.pdbx_strand_id
1 'polypeptide(L)'
;KHMKYFLLTALVSLAFLTSCRTLQNIQKPSAGAAHQSQEQQYKAAVVAKAQTAQCVTAKINMDVDADGKQISCGGSLKMKRDDVIQLSLTFLGFEVGRLEFTPKDVLVVDRIHKQYSRASYGEVDFLRQADLDFYTLQSLFWNEIFTPGSRDVRSQLNRFRLAASGDHTSLLLTDAPKLNYQFLTRTSSALLDRVTVDGKSTADQGQFVWKYDNFTTLSGKPFPALMEVSINGMGKKAGFTLA
;
A
#
# COMPACT_ATOMS: atom_id res chain seq x y z
N LYS A 1 -12.54 -71.04 -46.20
CA LYS A 1 -11.40 -70.12 -46.00
C LYS A 1 -11.82 -68.72 -45.55
N HIS A 2 -13.10 -68.33 -45.76
CA HIS A 2 -13.59 -66.97 -45.45
C HIS A 2 -14.08 -66.80 -44.00
N MET A 3 -14.31 -67.87 -43.28
CA MET A 3 -14.89 -67.80 -41.90
C MET A 3 -13.88 -67.41 -40.80
N LYS A 4 -12.56 -67.65 -41.09
CA LYS A 4 -11.50 -67.29 -40.13
C LYS A 4 -11.20 -65.78 -40.10
N TYR A 5 -11.46 -65.03 -41.15
CA TYR A 5 -11.21 -63.59 -41.20
C TYR A 5 -12.40 -62.79 -40.59
N PHE A 6 -13.60 -63.38 -40.57
CA PHE A 6 -14.75 -62.73 -39.97
C PHE A 6 -14.67 -62.68 -38.41
N LEU A 7 -14.05 -63.75 -37.84
CA LEU A 7 -13.81 -63.78 -36.37
C LEU A 7 -12.68 -62.89 -35.94
N LEU A 8 -11.68 -62.61 -36.78
CA LEU A 8 -10.57 -61.72 -36.48
C LEU A 8 -11.00 -60.24 -36.54
N THR A 9 -11.88 -59.90 -37.46
CA THR A 9 -12.40 -58.50 -37.56
C THR A 9 -13.39 -58.16 -36.48
N ALA A 10 -14.12 -59.14 -35.92
CA ALA A 10 -15.04 -58.94 -34.78
C ALA A 10 -14.29 -58.74 -33.47
N LEU A 11 -13.08 -59.32 -33.32
CA LEU A 11 -12.25 -59.20 -32.10
C LEU A 11 -11.52 -57.86 -32.03
N VAL A 12 -11.18 -57.24 -33.18
CA VAL A 12 -10.48 -55.94 -33.23
C VAL A 12 -11.44 -54.79 -32.97
N SER A 13 -12.73 -54.93 -33.31
CA SER A 13 -13.70 -53.87 -33.09
C SER A 13 -14.21 -53.76 -31.62
N LEU A 14 -13.89 -54.74 -30.75
CA LEU A 14 -14.30 -54.68 -29.33
C LEU A 14 -13.27 -54.05 -28.43
N ALA A 15 -12.05 -53.81 -28.95
CA ALA A 15 -10.91 -53.25 -28.17
C ALA A 15 -10.90 -51.70 -28.09
N PHE A 16 -11.80 -51.02 -28.80
CA PHE A 16 -11.84 -49.54 -28.84
C PHE A 16 -12.92 -48.88 -27.97
N LEU A 17 -13.64 -49.62 -27.14
CA LEU A 17 -14.70 -49.06 -26.28
C LEU A 17 -14.31 -48.95 -24.81
N THR A 18 -13.06 -49.20 -24.41
CA THR A 18 -12.56 -48.83 -23.10
C THR A 18 -11.90 -47.45 -23.18
N SER A 19 -12.62 -46.43 -23.68
CA SER A 19 -12.31 -45.05 -23.35
C SER A 19 -12.55 -44.88 -21.86
N CYS A 20 -11.49 -44.92 -21.10
CA CYS A 20 -11.46 -44.44 -19.72
C CYS A 20 -12.02 -43.01 -19.70
N ARG A 21 -13.31 -42.86 -19.44
CA ARG A 21 -13.80 -41.64 -18.84
C ARG A 21 -13.16 -41.54 -17.47
N THR A 22 -11.98 -40.93 -17.44
CA THR A 22 -11.52 -40.26 -16.24
C THR A 22 -12.53 -39.15 -16.01
N LEU A 23 -13.57 -39.45 -15.24
CA LEU A 23 -14.36 -38.41 -14.59
C LEU A 23 -13.35 -37.65 -13.74
N GLN A 24 -12.77 -36.60 -14.30
CA GLN A 24 -12.24 -35.53 -13.47
C GLN A 24 -13.44 -35.10 -12.62
N ASN A 25 -13.44 -35.54 -11.40
CA ASN A 25 -14.25 -34.98 -10.35
C ASN A 25 -13.81 -33.53 -10.23
N ILE A 26 -14.39 -32.65 -11.04
CA ILE A 26 -14.34 -31.21 -10.82
C ILE A 26 -15.19 -31.03 -9.58
N GLN A 27 -14.56 -31.27 -8.41
CA GLN A 27 -15.13 -30.84 -7.16
C GLN A 27 -15.35 -29.34 -7.31
N LYS A 28 -16.62 -28.94 -7.42
CA LYS A 28 -16.98 -27.52 -7.27
C LYS A 28 -16.30 -27.08 -5.97
N PRO A 29 -15.48 -25.99 -6.01
CA PRO A 29 -14.85 -25.50 -4.81
C PRO A 29 -15.94 -25.31 -3.76
N SER A 30 -15.70 -25.76 -2.54
CA SER A 30 -16.62 -25.47 -1.43
C SER A 30 -16.80 -23.96 -1.36
N ALA A 31 -17.97 -23.48 -0.92
CA ALA A 31 -18.22 -22.04 -0.81
C ALA A 31 -17.10 -21.29 -0.06
N GLY A 32 -16.47 -21.94 0.94
CA GLY A 32 -15.31 -21.41 1.65
C GLY A 32 -14.05 -21.29 0.79
N ALA A 33 -13.76 -22.28 -0.07
CA ALA A 33 -12.60 -22.22 -0.96
C ALA A 33 -12.78 -21.17 -2.06
N ALA A 34 -14.01 -20.99 -2.58
CA ALA A 34 -14.32 -19.93 -3.53
C ALA A 34 -14.17 -18.54 -2.90
N HIS A 35 -14.62 -18.35 -1.67
CA HIS A 35 -14.48 -17.10 -0.93
C HIS A 35 -13.00 -16.76 -0.64
N GLN A 36 -12.21 -17.73 -0.19
CA GLN A 36 -10.77 -17.54 0.00
C GLN A 36 -10.05 -17.17 -1.30
N SER A 37 -10.45 -17.78 -2.42
CA SER A 37 -9.90 -17.42 -3.74
C SER A 37 -10.23 -15.98 -4.12
N GLN A 38 -11.45 -15.50 -3.88
CA GLN A 38 -11.86 -14.12 -4.14
C GLN A 38 -11.11 -13.11 -3.26
N GLU A 39 -10.93 -13.40 -1.97
CA GLU A 39 -10.15 -12.55 -1.07
C GLU A 39 -8.69 -12.43 -1.53
N GLN A 40 -8.06 -13.53 -1.93
CA GLN A 40 -6.68 -13.52 -2.42
C GLN A 40 -6.57 -12.73 -3.74
N GLN A 41 -7.53 -12.89 -4.64
CA GLN A 41 -7.59 -12.13 -5.89
C GLN A 41 -7.73 -10.63 -5.61
N TYR A 42 -8.56 -10.23 -4.66
CA TYR A 42 -8.73 -8.83 -4.29
C TYR A 42 -7.44 -8.24 -3.70
N LYS A 43 -6.80 -8.92 -2.75
CA LYS A 43 -5.51 -8.50 -2.17
C LYS A 43 -4.44 -8.36 -3.25
N ALA A 44 -4.37 -9.30 -4.18
CA ALA A 44 -3.46 -9.23 -5.32
C ALA A 44 -3.77 -8.02 -6.23
N ALA A 45 -5.06 -7.71 -6.45
CA ALA A 45 -5.48 -6.56 -7.24
C ALA A 45 -5.06 -5.23 -6.58
N VAL A 46 -5.15 -5.11 -5.25
CA VAL A 46 -4.66 -3.94 -4.51
C VAL A 46 -3.15 -3.77 -4.71
N VAL A 47 -2.37 -4.83 -4.50
CA VAL A 47 -0.90 -4.78 -4.68
C VAL A 47 -0.51 -4.52 -6.14
N ALA A 48 -1.32 -4.96 -7.10
CA ALA A 48 -1.08 -4.68 -8.52
C ALA A 48 -1.22 -3.20 -8.90
N LYS A 49 -1.80 -2.35 -8.03
CA LYS A 49 -1.85 -0.89 -8.21
C LYS A 49 -0.54 -0.20 -7.86
N ALA A 50 0.37 -0.88 -7.18
CA ALA A 50 1.68 -0.35 -6.82
C ALA A 50 2.41 0.25 -8.05
N GLN A 51 3.11 1.36 -7.81
CA GLN A 51 3.87 2.05 -8.83
C GLN A 51 5.06 1.22 -9.33
N THR A 52 5.34 1.34 -10.62
CA THR A 52 6.52 0.74 -11.25
C THR A 52 7.68 1.73 -11.40
N ALA A 53 7.40 3.03 -11.27
CA ALA A 53 8.41 4.07 -11.32
C ALA A 53 9.44 3.88 -10.19
N GLN A 54 10.73 4.09 -10.50
CA GLN A 54 11.81 4.04 -9.52
C GLN A 54 12.10 5.40 -8.92
N CYS A 55 11.78 6.46 -9.64
CA CYS A 55 11.98 7.84 -9.20
C CYS A 55 10.72 8.66 -9.51
N VAL A 56 10.42 9.58 -8.63
CA VAL A 56 9.37 10.61 -8.83
C VAL A 56 9.96 11.97 -8.48
N THR A 57 9.65 12.96 -9.31
CA THR A 57 9.88 14.37 -9.01
C THR A 57 8.59 15.11 -9.31
N ALA A 58 8.09 15.85 -8.32
CA ALA A 58 6.89 16.66 -8.45
C ALA A 58 7.08 18.03 -7.79
N LYS A 59 6.42 19.05 -8.31
CA LYS A 59 6.16 20.27 -7.54
C LYS A 59 5.06 19.97 -6.53
N ILE A 60 5.12 20.60 -5.38
CA ILE A 60 4.09 20.46 -4.34
C ILE A 60 3.64 21.83 -3.84
N ASN A 61 2.38 21.88 -3.43
CA ASN A 61 1.87 22.91 -2.50
C ASN A 61 1.59 22.21 -1.18
N MET A 62 2.13 22.73 -0.10
CA MET A 62 2.03 22.14 1.23
C MET A 62 1.31 23.10 2.16
N ASP A 63 0.27 22.61 2.81
CA ASP A 63 -0.47 23.28 3.87
C ASP A 63 -0.25 22.53 5.18
N VAL A 64 0.22 23.24 6.19
CA VAL A 64 0.47 22.68 7.53
C VAL A 64 -0.41 23.42 8.53
N ASP A 65 -1.17 22.67 9.29
CA ASP A 65 -1.84 23.16 10.49
C ASP A 65 -1.15 22.54 11.71
N ALA A 66 -0.49 23.38 12.48
CA ALA A 66 0.16 23.01 13.71
C ALA A 66 -0.37 23.89 14.85
N ASP A 67 -1.15 23.31 15.75
CA ASP A 67 -1.72 23.98 16.92
C ASP A 67 -2.53 25.24 16.53
N GLY A 68 -3.31 25.17 15.44
CA GLY A 68 -4.13 26.25 14.92
C GLY A 68 -3.38 27.32 14.12
N LYS A 69 -2.09 27.14 13.89
CA LYS A 69 -1.31 27.96 12.97
C LYS A 69 -1.24 27.30 11.61
N GLN A 70 -1.80 27.97 10.62
CA GLN A 70 -1.77 27.52 9.23
C GLN A 70 -0.59 28.15 8.50
N ILE A 71 0.21 27.32 7.86
CA ILE A 71 1.36 27.71 7.04
C ILE A 71 1.19 27.07 5.68
N SER A 72 1.17 27.88 4.63
CA SER A 72 1.16 27.40 3.23
C SER A 72 2.48 27.74 2.55
N CYS A 73 3.07 26.77 1.87
CA CYS A 73 4.30 26.98 1.11
C CYS A 73 4.33 26.09 -0.14
N GLY A 74 5.04 26.52 -1.14
CA GLY A 74 5.38 25.67 -2.28
C GLY A 74 6.59 24.79 -2.00
N GLY A 75 6.89 23.90 -2.94
CA GLY A 75 8.08 23.07 -2.80
C GLY A 75 8.26 22.05 -3.90
N SER A 76 9.11 21.08 -3.62
CA SER A 76 9.29 19.91 -4.47
C SER A 76 9.39 18.63 -3.64
N LEU A 77 8.79 17.58 -4.16
CA LEU A 77 8.96 16.21 -3.69
C LEU A 77 9.88 15.48 -4.67
N LYS A 78 10.92 14.87 -4.16
CA LYS A 78 11.78 13.95 -4.92
C LYS A 78 11.89 12.64 -4.18
N MET A 79 11.62 11.56 -4.88
CA MET A 79 11.66 10.22 -4.30
C MET A 79 12.45 9.29 -5.21
N LYS A 80 13.26 8.44 -4.61
CA LYS A 80 13.90 7.30 -5.24
C LYS A 80 13.72 6.08 -4.35
N ARG A 81 13.24 4.99 -4.96
CA ARG A 81 12.97 3.75 -4.20
C ARG A 81 14.22 3.25 -3.49
N ASP A 82 14.01 2.82 -2.25
CA ASP A 82 15.02 2.24 -1.36
C ASP A 82 16.23 3.14 -1.08
N ASP A 83 16.12 4.43 -1.40
CA ASP A 83 17.21 5.39 -1.28
C ASP A 83 16.80 6.64 -0.51
N VAL A 84 15.87 7.44 -1.02
CA VAL A 84 15.55 8.74 -0.43
C VAL A 84 14.14 9.21 -0.74
N ILE A 85 13.55 9.92 0.23
CA ILE A 85 12.37 10.77 0.07
C ILE A 85 12.77 12.16 0.53
N GLN A 86 12.72 13.15 -0.35
CA GLN A 86 13.13 14.52 -0.06
C GLN A 86 11.98 15.50 -0.35
N LEU A 87 11.65 16.29 0.65
CA LEU A 87 10.70 17.40 0.59
C LEU A 87 11.48 18.71 0.76
N SER A 88 11.56 19.51 -0.29
CA SER A 88 12.12 20.86 -0.21
C SER A 88 10.98 21.86 -0.17
N LEU A 89 10.96 22.72 0.85
CA LEU A 89 9.93 23.72 1.09
C LEU A 89 10.43 25.09 0.63
N THR A 90 9.60 25.79 -0.11
CA THR A 90 9.93 27.11 -0.67
C THR A 90 8.93 28.17 -0.27
N PHE A 91 9.42 29.34 0.09
CA PHE A 91 8.60 30.53 0.36
C PHE A 91 9.18 31.71 -0.39
N LEU A 92 8.34 32.43 -1.13
CA LEU A 92 8.74 33.56 -2.00
C LEU A 92 9.90 33.20 -2.96
N GLY A 93 9.93 31.94 -3.45
CA GLY A 93 10.97 31.49 -4.38
C GLY A 93 12.28 31.00 -3.74
N PHE A 94 12.44 31.10 -2.44
CA PHE A 94 13.62 30.64 -1.70
C PHE A 94 13.32 29.35 -0.95
N GLU A 95 14.27 28.41 -0.94
CA GLU A 95 14.18 27.22 -0.07
C GLU A 95 14.33 27.64 1.38
N VAL A 96 13.26 27.44 2.17
CA VAL A 96 13.21 27.78 3.59
C VAL A 96 13.47 26.58 4.49
N GLY A 97 13.26 25.37 3.97
CA GLY A 97 13.49 24.15 4.72
C GLY A 97 13.54 22.92 3.82
N ARG A 98 14.07 21.84 4.37
CA ARG A 98 14.12 20.52 3.72
C ARG A 98 13.95 19.41 4.73
N LEU A 99 13.13 18.42 4.37
CA LEU A 99 13.05 17.15 5.06
C LEU A 99 13.59 16.07 4.12
N GLU A 100 14.45 15.22 4.65
CA GLU A 100 15.00 14.10 3.89
C GLU A 100 14.92 12.84 4.75
N PHE A 101 14.35 11.80 4.19
CA PHE A 101 14.22 10.48 4.79
C PHE A 101 15.08 9.51 4.00
N THR A 102 15.99 8.83 4.68
CA THR A 102 16.84 7.78 4.12
C THR A 102 16.60 6.47 4.87
N PRO A 103 17.06 5.30 4.40
CA PRO A 103 16.98 4.07 5.18
C PRO A 103 17.65 4.12 6.56
N LYS A 104 18.49 5.13 6.80
CA LYS A 104 19.27 5.25 8.04
C LYS A 104 18.69 6.28 9.01
N ASP A 105 18.26 7.43 8.51
CA ASP A 105 17.96 8.59 9.32
C ASP A 105 17.01 9.58 8.64
N VAL A 106 16.58 10.53 9.42
CA VAL A 106 15.79 11.69 9.04
C VAL A 106 16.65 12.92 9.19
N LEU A 107 16.76 13.73 8.15
CA LEU A 107 17.43 15.02 8.16
C LEU A 107 16.39 16.13 8.02
N VAL A 108 16.44 17.09 8.93
CA VAL A 108 15.66 18.34 8.86
C VAL A 108 16.63 19.49 8.71
N VAL A 109 16.49 20.28 7.64
CA VAL A 109 17.29 21.48 7.40
C VAL A 109 16.39 22.70 7.52
N ASP A 110 16.73 23.59 8.43
CA ASP A 110 16.11 24.91 8.60
C ASP A 110 17.04 25.96 7.99
N ARG A 111 16.65 26.48 6.83
CA ARG A 111 17.43 27.49 6.11
C ARG A 111 17.28 28.88 6.71
N ILE A 112 16.17 29.14 7.39
CA ILE A 112 15.89 30.45 7.99
C ILE A 112 16.85 30.68 9.18
N HIS A 113 16.93 29.68 10.07
CA HIS A 113 17.79 29.77 11.24
C HIS A 113 19.21 29.21 11.02
N LYS A 114 19.51 28.75 9.77
CA LYS A 114 20.81 28.18 9.37
C LYS A 114 21.26 27.00 10.24
N GLN A 115 20.35 26.10 10.54
CA GLN A 115 20.59 24.93 11.36
C GLN A 115 20.05 23.67 10.72
N TYR A 116 20.53 22.53 11.17
CA TYR A 116 20.00 21.23 10.78
C TYR A 116 19.95 20.28 11.96
N SER A 117 19.08 19.31 11.88
CA SER A 117 18.99 18.22 12.84
C SER A 117 18.94 16.89 12.08
N ARG A 118 19.66 15.90 12.57
CA ARG A 118 19.67 14.54 12.04
C ARG A 118 19.31 13.60 13.18
N ALA A 119 18.33 12.73 12.97
CA ALA A 119 17.81 11.84 13.98
C ALA A 119 17.49 10.47 13.38
N SER A 120 17.57 9.42 14.17
CA SER A 120 17.00 8.11 13.81
C SER A 120 15.47 8.15 13.85
N TYR A 121 14.81 7.19 13.20
CA TYR A 121 13.33 7.10 13.20
C TYR A 121 12.77 6.95 14.63
N GLY A 122 13.49 6.27 15.51
CA GLY A 122 13.09 6.10 16.91
C GLY A 122 13.21 7.36 17.78
N GLU A 123 13.97 8.37 17.34
CA GLU A 123 14.12 9.66 18.03
C GLU A 123 13.09 10.69 17.59
N VAL A 124 12.40 10.47 16.46
CA VAL A 124 11.33 11.35 15.97
C VAL A 124 10.00 10.85 16.53
N ASP A 125 9.43 11.57 17.49
CA ASP A 125 8.29 11.12 18.29
C ASP A 125 7.11 10.58 17.48
N PHE A 126 6.66 11.30 16.46
CA PHE A 126 5.50 10.85 15.66
C PHE A 126 5.80 9.60 14.82
N LEU A 127 7.04 9.45 14.32
CA LEU A 127 7.45 8.25 13.58
C LEU A 127 7.54 7.03 14.49
N ARG A 128 8.11 7.23 15.67
CA ARG A 128 8.20 6.20 16.70
C ARG A 128 6.83 5.74 17.20
N GLN A 129 5.90 6.69 17.45
CA GLN A 129 4.56 6.38 17.93
C GLN A 129 3.72 5.63 16.89
N ALA A 130 3.87 5.96 15.62
CA ALA A 130 3.18 5.28 14.51
C ALA A 130 3.95 4.08 13.95
N ASP A 131 5.09 3.70 14.55
CA ASP A 131 5.99 2.63 14.10
C ASP A 131 6.37 2.76 12.62
N LEU A 132 6.70 4.01 12.21
CA LEU A 132 7.06 4.34 10.83
C LEU A 132 8.57 4.36 10.67
N ASP A 133 9.09 3.42 9.91
CA ASP A 133 10.46 3.44 9.38
C ASP A 133 10.50 4.01 7.95
N PHE A 134 11.68 4.03 7.32
CA PHE A 134 11.81 4.48 5.94
C PHE A 134 10.91 3.72 4.96
N TYR A 135 10.80 2.39 5.08
CA TYR A 135 10.07 1.57 4.13
C TYR A 135 8.57 1.70 4.28
N THR A 136 8.07 1.90 5.50
CA THR A 136 6.67 2.23 5.75
C THR A 136 6.33 3.62 5.23
N LEU A 137 7.19 4.62 5.47
CA LEU A 137 7.04 5.96 4.87
C LEU A 137 7.08 5.91 3.35
N GLN A 138 8.04 5.16 2.77
CA GLN A 138 8.11 4.96 1.34
C GLN A 138 6.78 4.41 0.81
N SER A 139 6.23 3.39 1.43
CA SER A 139 4.94 2.81 1.00
C SER A 139 3.81 3.83 1.07
N LEU A 140 3.77 4.67 2.12
CA LEU A 140 2.79 5.74 2.25
C LEU A 140 2.93 6.78 1.12
N PHE A 141 4.13 7.27 0.83
CA PHE A 141 4.36 8.22 -0.25
C PHE A 141 4.11 7.64 -1.65
N TRP A 142 4.30 6.33 -1.83
CA TRP A 142 4.04 5.64 -3.08
C TRP A 142 2.61 5.10 -3.23
N ASN A 143 1.71 5.35 -2.23
CA ASN A 143 0.34 4.85 -2.20
C ASN A 143 0.27 3.31 -2.26
N GLU A 144 1.03 2.66 -1.43
CA GLU A 144 1.14 1.19 -1.37
C GLU A 144 0.78 0.67 0.01
N ILE A 145 0.16 -0.51 0.07
CA ILE A 145 -0.02 -1.22 1.34
C ILE A 145 1.32 -1.82 1.80
N PHE A 146 1.49 -1.96 3.10
CA PHE A 146 2.73 -2.48 3.68
C PHE A 146 2.47 -3.37 4.89
N THR A 147 3.49 -4.12 5.30
CA THR A 147 3.58 -4.79 6.59
C THR A 147 4.82 -4.26 7.32
N PRO A 148 4.68 -3.73 8.54
CA PRO A 148 5.83 -3.23 9.29
C PRO A 148 6.96 -4.27 9.39
N GLY A 149 8.19 -3.81 9.21
CA GLY A 149 9.38 -4.66 9.24
C GLY A 149 9.57 -5.58 8.03
N SER A 150 8.76 -5.48 6.97
CA SER A 150 8.91 -6.25 5.74
C SER A 150 8.95 -5.36 4.51
N ARG A 151 9.80 -5.71 3.54
CA ARG A 151 9.89 -5.04 2.23
C ARG A 151 9.04 -5.73 1.16
N ASP A 152 8.59 -6.96 1.42
CA ASP A 152 7.78 -7.75 0.49
C ASP A 152 6.39 -8.00 1.05
N VAL A 153 5.46 -7.10 0.75
CA VAL A 153 4.07 -7.26 1.13
C VAL A 153 3.38 -8.39 0.37
N ARG A 154 3.86 -8.75 -0.83
CA ARG A 154 3.24 -9.80 -1.66
C ARG A 154 3.30 -11.17 -1.01
N SER A 155 4.41 -11.49 -0.36
CA SER A 155 4.56 -12.74 0.41
C SER A 155 3.76 -12.75 1.71
N GLN A 156 3.22 -11.61 2.12
CA GLN A 156 2.57 -11.40 3.42
C GLN A 156 1.04 -11.17 3.32
N LEU A 157 0.44 -11.40 2.15
CA LEU A 157 -0.98 -11.11 1.92
C LEU A 157 -1.94 -11.94 2.79
N ASN A 158 -1.49 -13.08 3.30
CA ASN A 158 -2.23 -13.91 4.26
C ASN A 158 -2.41 -13.23 5.63
N ARG A 159 -1.57 -12.25 5.99
CA ARG A 159 -1.65 -11.48 7.23
C ARG A 159 -2.77 -10.43 7.22
N PHE A 160 -3.39 -10.18 6.07
CA PHE A 160 -4.49 -9.23 5.95
C PHE A 160 -5.83 -9.94 5.94
N ARG A 161 -6.75 -9.48 6.79
CA ARG A 161 -8.17 -9.83 6.75
C ARG A 161 -8.93 -8.75 5.99
N LEU A 162 -9.86 -9.15 5.14
CA LEU A 162 -10.75 -8.21 4.44
C LEU A 162 -12.01 -7.93 5.26
N ALA A 163 -12.47 -6.70 5.21
CA ALA A 163 -13.76 -6.28 5.74
C ALA A 163 -14.40 -5.31 4.74
N ALA A 164 -15.42 -5.79 4.02
CA ALA A 164 -16.16 -4.97 3.07
C ALA A 164 -17.23 -4.14 3.79
N SER A 165 -17.40 -2.88 3.37
CA SER A 165 -18.42 -1.98 3.87
C SER A 165 -18.81 -0.99 2.76
N GLY A 166 -20.00 -1.14 2.20
CA GLY A 166 -20.47 -0.32 1.08
C GLY A 166 -19.56 -0.45 -0.14
N ASP A 167 -19.11 0.67 -0.66
CA ASP A 167 -18.21 0.79 -1.81
C ASP A 167 -16.72 0.69 -1.46
N HIS A 168 -16.40 0.42 -0.18
CA HIS A 168 -15.04 0.28 0.32
C HIS A 168 -14.77 -1.11 0.89
N THR A 169 -13.50 -1.52 0.78
CA THR A 169 -12.97 -2.73 1.41
C THR A 169 -11.73 -2.37 2.22
N SER A 170 -11.75 -2.70 3.51
CA SER A 170 -10.60 -2.55 4.39
C SER A 170 -9.73 -3.80 4.38
N LEU A 171 -8.41 -3.61 4.25
CA LEU A 171 -7.42 -4.63 4.56
C LEU A 171 -6.91 -4.34 5.98
N LEU A 172 -7.11 -5.27 6.89
CA LEU A 172 -6.76 -5.16 8.30
C LEU A 172 -5.60 -6.10 8.60
N LEU A 173 -4.47 -5.57 9.05
CA LEU A 173 -3.33 -6.39 9.46
C LEU A 173 -3.65 -7.07 10.80
N THR A 174 -3.59 -8.41 10.85
CA THR A 174 -4.14 -9.19 11.96
C THR A 174 -3.17 -9.46 13.10
N ASP A 175 -1.87 -9.44 12.83
CA ASP A 175 -0.83 -9.92 13.74
C ASP A 175 0.17 -8.84 14.21
N ALA A 176 -0.14 -7.58 13.98
CA ALA A 176 0.68 -6.48 14.53
C ALA A 176 0.51 -6.41 16.07
N PRO A 177 1.60 -6.37 16.84
CA PRO A 177 1.51 -6.54 18.29
C PRO A 177 0.94 -5.33 19.05
N LYS A 178 1.28 -4.11 18.64
CA LYS A 178 1.00 -2.87 19.39
C LYS A 178 -0.03 -1.97 18.71
N LEU A 179 -0.03 -1.91 17.39
CA LEU A 179 -0.83 -1.00 16.58
C LEU A 179 -1.81 -1.76 15.71
N ASN A 180 -2.91 -1.10 15.36
CA ASN A 180 -3.83 -1.54 14.32
C ASN A 180 -3.47 -0.83 13.02
N TYR A 181 -3.36 -1.56 11.94
CA TYR A 181 -3.13 -1.03 10.59
C TYR A 181 -4.33 -1.35 9.73
N GLN A 182 -4.95 -0.32 9.22
CA GLN A 182 -6.09 -0.43 8.31
C GLN A 182 -5.77 0.29 7.01
N PHE A 183 -5.96 -0.41 5.90
CA PHE A 183 -5.81 0.10 4.55
C PHE A 183 -7.20 0.09 3.89
N LEU A 184 -7.81 1.26 3.76
CA LEU A 184 -9.12 1.41 3.15
C LEU A 184 -8.97 1.59 1.65
N THR A 185 -9.63 0.72 0.88
CA THR A 185 -9.57 0.74 -0.58
C THR A 185 -10.96 0.87 -1.18
N ARG A 186 -11.07 1.45 -2.39
CA ARG A 186 -12.30 1.41 -3.19
C ARG A 186 -12.52 0.00 -3.72
N THR A 187 -13.63 -0.63 -3.37
CA THR A 187 -13.91 -2.03 -3.73
C THR A 187 -13.85 -2.26 -5.24
N SER A 188 -14.41 -1.36 -6.05
CA SER A 188 -14.51 -1.51 -7.50
C SER A 188 -13.17 -1.37 -8.23
N SER A 189 -12.26 -0.51 -7.74
CA SER A 189 -10.99 -0.19 -8.40
C SER A 189 -9.76 -0.76 -7.70
N ALA A 190 -9.91 -1.24 -6.46
CA ALA A 190 -8.82 -1.66 -5.58
C ALA A 190 -7.77 -0.55 -5.31
N LEU A 191 -8.16 0.74 -5.45
CA LEU A 191 -7.30 1.88 -5.14
C LEU A 191 -7.28 2.13 -3.64
N LEU A 192 -6.11 2.40 -3.10
CA LEU A 192 -5.90 2.74 -1.70
C LEU A 192 -6.26 4.21 -1.45
N ASP A 193 -7.33 4.45 -0.68
CA ASP A 193 -7.82 5.79 -0.33
C ASP A 193 -7.31 6.29 1.01
N ARG A 194 -7.01 5.38 1.95
CA ARG A 194 -6.60 5.76 3.30
C ARG A 194 -5.80 4.67 3.99
N VAL A 195 -4.81 5.10 4.73
CA VAL A 195 -4.13 4.29 5.75
C VAL A 195 -4.43 4.89 7.11
N THR A 196 -4.84 4.06 8.05
CA THR A 196 -5.04 4.44 9.45
C THR A 196 -4.17 3.55 10.32
N VAL A 197 -3.43 4.17 11.23
CA VAL A 197 -2.64 3.50 12.25
C VAL A 197 -3.06 4.04 13.61
N ASP A 198 -3.51 3.18 14.49
CA ASP A 198 -3.96 3.54 15.84
C ASP A 198 -3.48 2.52 16.88
N GLY A 199 -3.36 2.98 18.13
CA GLY A 199 -2.98 2.15 19.25
C GLY A 199 -4.05 1.09 19.56
N LYS A 200 -3.63 -0.10 19.96
CA LYS A 200 -4.55 -1.14 20.46
C LYS A 200 -5.04 -0.88 21.88
N SER A 201 -4.31 -0.08 22.63
CA SER A 201 -4.64 0.30 24.00
C SER A 201 -5.41 1.61 24.04
N THR A 202 -6.40 1.72 24.91
CA THR A 202 -7.12 2.97 25.18
C THR A 202 -6.24 4.06 25.79
N ALA A 203 -5.06 3.71 26.29
CA ALA A 203 -4.05 4.66 26.76
C ALA A 203 -3.26 5.32 25.61
N ASP A 204 -3.17 4.65 24.44
CA ASP A 204 -2.49 5.13 23.26
C ASP A 204 -3.52 5.77 22.30
N GLN A 205 -3.99 6.96 22.61
CA GLN A 205 -5.03 7.65 21.83
C GLN A 205 -4.51 8.34 20.56
N GLY A 206 -3.25 8.15 20.21
CA GLY A 206 -2.69 8.69 18.96
C GLY A 206 -3.22 7.94 17.74
N GLN A 207 -3.80 8.66 16.81
CA GLN A 207 -4.18 8.12 15.51
C GLN A 207 -3.42 8.84 14.41
N PHE A 208 -2.73 8.08 13.59
CA PHE A 208 -2.11 8.54 12.36
C PHE A 208 -3.02 8.17 11.19
N VAL A 209 -3.36 9.15 10.36
CA VAL A 209 -4.19 8.94 9.16
C VAL A 209 -3.50 9.56 7.97
N TRP A 210 -3.39 8.79 6.89
CA TRP A 210 -2.91 9.26 5.59
C TRP A 210 -3.98 8.99 4.55
N LYS A 211 -4.51 10.05 3.93
CA LYS A 211 -5.54 9.97 2.89
C LYS A 211 -4.97 10.32 1.55
N TYR A 212 -5.58 9.78 0.50
CA TYR A 212 -5.18 9.95 -0.89
C TYR A 212 -6.39 10.32 -1.74
N ASP A 213 -6.22 11.28 -2.63
CA ASP A 213 -7.27 11.69 -3.58
C ASP A 213 -6.65 12.26 -4.86
N ASN A 214 -7.53 12.71 -5.78
CA ASN A 214 -7.16 13.32 -7.06
C ASN A 214 -6.19 12.45 -7.86
N PHE A 215 -6.54 11.16 -8.03
CA PHE A 215 -5.66 10.21 -8.72
C PHE A 215 -5.43 10.62 -10.18
N THR A 216 -4.17 10.67 -10.55
CA THR A 216 -3.66 10.85 -11.92
C THR A 216 -2.94 9.59 -12.39
N THR A 217 -2.36 9.63 -13.58
CA THR A 217 -1.57 8.51 -14.10
C THR A 217 -0.08 8.85 -14.07
N LEU A 218 0.70 8.02 -13.37
CA LEU A 218 2.15 8.08 -13.36
C LEU A 218 2.70 6.73 -13.85
N SER A 219 3.49 6.74 -14.92
CA SER A 219 4.07 5.51 -15.51
C SER A 219 3.04 4.40 -15.76
N GLY A 220 1.83 4.77 -16.21
CA GLY A 220 0.75 3.83 -16.51
C GLY A 220 0.01 3.28 -15.29
N LYS A 221 0.29 3.78 -14.08
CA LYS A 221 -0.38 3.40 -12.83
C LYS A 221 -1.06 4.59 -12.19
N PRO A 222 -2.18 4.38 -11.44
CA PRO A 222 -2.77 5.45 -10.64
C PRO A 222 -1.78 5.97 -9.60
N PHE A 223 -1.73 7.30 -9.44
CA PHE A 223 -0.93 7.96 -8.42
C PHE A 223 -1.71 9.15 -7.84
N PRO A 224 -1.79 9.31 -6.51
CA PRO A 224 -2.55 10.39 -5.91
C PRO A 224 -1.84 11.74 -6.12
N ALA A 225 -2.58 12.73 -6.55
CA ALA A 225 -2.12 14.12 -6.63
C ALA A 225 -2.46 14.93 -5.36
N LEU A 226 -3.28 14.37 -4.47
CA LEU A 226 -3.57 14.95 -3.15
C LEU A 226 -3.27 13.91 -2.07
N MET A 227 -2.50 14.32 -1.08
CA MET A 227 -2.21 13.54 0.12
C MET A 227 -2.46 14.40 1.36
N GLU A 228 -3.22 13.87 2.31
CA GLU A 228 -3.51 14.53 3.59
C GLU A 228 -3.04 13.64 4.72
N VAL A 229 -2.22 14.19 5.59
CA VAL A 229 -1.69 13.50 6.77
C VAL A 229 -2.23 14.17 8.03
N SER A 230 -2.76 13.41 8.96
CA SER A 230 -3.17 13.92 10.26
C SER A 230 -2.67 13.02 11.38
N ILE A 231 -2.24 13.66 12.47
CA ILE A 231 -1.82 13.00 13.71
C ILE A 231 -2.76 13.50 14.80
N ASN A 232 -3.80 12.74 15.06
CA ASN A 232 -4.75 13.03 16.13
C ASN A 232 -4.09 12.75 17.49
N GLY A 233 -4.41 13.55 18.49
CA GLY A 233 -3.76 13.51 19.80
C GLY A 233 -2.55 14.43 19.94
N MET A 234 -2.00 14.93 18.83
CA MET A 234 -0.91 15.92 18.82
C MET A 234 -1.31 17.27 18.22
N GLY A 235 -2.60 17.46 17.84
CA GLY A 235 -3.08 18.72 17.26
C GLY A 235 -2.47 19.10 15.92
N LYS A 236 -1.79 18.16 15.24
CA LYS A 236 -1.03 18.43 14.02
C LYS A 236 -1.69 17.82 12.80
N LYS A 237 -1.82 18.59 11.76
CA LYS A 237 -2.27 18.15 10.44
C LYS A 237 -1.35 18.73 9.38
N ALA A 238 -1.05 17.96 8.36
CA ALA A 238 -0.36 18.42 7.17
C ALA A 238 -1.06 17.90 5.93
N GLY A 239 -1.25 18.76 4.94
CA GLY A 239 -1.75 18.41 3.62
C GLY A 239 -0.72 18.81 2.58
N PHE A 240 -0.53 18.02 1.54
CA PHE A 240 0.26 18.41 0.39
C PHE A 240 -0.39 17.94 -0.90
N THR A 241 -0.42 18.85 -1.85
CA THR A 241 -0.93 18.63 -3.20
C THR A 241 0.26 18.54 -4.14
N LEU A 242 0.29 17.51 -4.97
CA LEU A 242 1.24 17.39 -6.06
C LEU A 242 0.73 18.17 -7.26
N ALA A 243 1.57 19.01 -7.84
CA ALA A 243 1.26 19.84 -9.00
C ALA A 243 2.08 19.42 -10.23
#